data_229fb866895776e04b4887ebcc0cb59b
#
_entry.id   229fb866895776e04b4887ebcc0cb59b
#
_cell.length_a   1.000
_cell.length_b   1.000
_cell.length_c   1.000
_cell.angle_alpha   90.00
_cell.angle_beta   90.00
_cell.angle_gamma   90.00
#
_symmetry.space_group_name_H-M   'P 1'
#
loop_
_entity.id
_entity.type
_entity.pdbx_description
1 polymer ?
#
loop_
_entity_poly.entity_id
_entity_poly.type
_entity_poly.pdbx_seq_one_letter_code
_entity_poly.pdbx_strand_id
1 'polypeptide(L)'
;IMQAQGLRITVLGAENIPADGGAVLAMNHTSYYDFILGGVPAYLRGKRMVRFMAKKEIFGNSFIEWLGKKMKHIPVDRSAGGSSISVAVDSIKDGNLVGIFPEATISRSFEIKDMKNGAARIANAADAPLLPMVCWGSQRIYPKGGEKNLGRSKTPIIMMVGEAIPTTGDADKDTDALYFAMKSMLEQARQLYDERYGPFEDGLAWRPASMNGAAPSLEEANRMDAADRAARAARKAKEAEQKAAKDARKQEDKLAKRAQKQLKKMASRARKEQQ
;
A
#
# COMPACT_ATOMS: atom_id res chain seq x y z
N ILE A 1 -8.92 18.18 -2.22
CA ILE A 1 -9.65 17.01 -2.76
C ILE A 1 -10.78 16.63 -1.81
N MET A 2 -10.54 16.24 -0.55
CA MET A 2 -11.57 15.80 0.41
C MET A 2 -12.69 16.82 0.63
N GLN A 3 -12.35 18.10 0.76
CA GLN A 3 -13.35 19.20 0.88
C GLN A 3 -14.20 19.35 -0.38
N ALA A 4 -13.58 19.27 -1.56
CA ALA A 4 -14.31 19.33 -2.84
C ALA A 4 -15.33 18.19 -3.00
N GLN A 5 -14.99 16.99 -2.49
CA GLN A 5 -15.89 15.84 -2.44
C GLN A 5 -16.95 15.93 -1.32
N GLY A 6 -16.81 16.89 -0.42
CA GLY A 6 -17.71 17.08 0.72
C GLY A 6 -17.68 15.94 1.72
N LEU A 7 -16.55 15.23 1.86
CA LEU A 7 -16.41 14.11 2.80
C LEU A 7 -16.65 14.58 4.24
N ARG A 8 -17.43 13.81 4.98
CA ARG A 8 -17.72 14.07 6.40
C ARG A 8 -16.85 13.16 7.26
N ILE A 9 -15.69 13.66 7.67
CA ILE A 9 -14.68 12.85 8.38
C ILE A 9 -14.83 13.07 9.88
N THR A 10 -15.09 12.00 10.62
CA THR A 10 -15.05 11.93 12.08
C THR A 10 -13.76 11.23 12.48
N VAL A 11 -12.99 11.86 13.35
CA VAL A 11 -11.75 11.30 13.90
C VAL A 11 -11.90 11.13 15.40
N LEU A 12 -11.55 9.95 15.90
CA LEU A 12 -11.55 9.58 17.31
C LEU A 12 -10.15 9.10 17.69
N GLY A 13 -9.69 9.45 18.90
CA GLY A 13 -8.40 8.98 19.41
C GLY A 13 -7.18 9.64 18.75
N ALA A 14 -7.33 10.78 18.06
CA ALA A 14 -6.19 11.48 17.46
C ALA A 14 -5.14 11.88 18.50
N GLU A 15 -5.53 12.04 19.76
CA GLU A 15 -4.67 12.33 20.92
C GLU A 15 -3.66 11.20 21.20
N ASN A 16 -3.94 9.98 20.78
CA ASN A 16 -3.03 8.83 20.91
C ASN A 16 -1.79 8.98 20.01
N ILE A 17 -1.89 9.79 18.94
CA ILE A 17 -0.71 10.08 18.11
C ILE A 17 0.21 11.02 18.91
N PRO A 18 1.49 10.67 19.11
CA PRO A 18 2.42 11.52 19.84
C PRO A 18 2.53 12.90 19.17
N ALA A 19 2.58 13.95 19.99
CA ALA A 19 2.75 15.32 19.48
C ALA A 19 4.11 15.48 18.83
N ASP A 20 5.13 14.87 19.43
CA ASP A 20 6.52 14.87 18.98
C ASP A 20 7.05 13.42 18.92
N GLY A 21 8.21 13.23 18.29
CA GLY A 21 8.82 11.92 18.13
C GLY A 21 8.16 11.08 17.03
N GLY A 22 8.76 9.92 16.79
CA GLY A 22 8.31 8.98 15.76
C GLY A 22 7.28 7.97 16.27
N ALA A 23 6.49 7.41 15.37
CA ALA A 23 5.58 6.30 15.66
C ALA A 23 5.26 5.52 14.39
N VAL A 24 4.85 4.26 14.55
CA VAL A 24 4.24 3.44 13.49
C VAL A 24 2.72 3.56 13.58
N LEU A 25 2.07 3.93 12.49
CA LEU A 25 0.62 3.93 12.33
C LEU A 25 0.23 2.75 11.44
N ALA A 26 -0.31 1.70 12.03
CA ALA A 26 -0.79 0.51 11.32
C ALA A 26 -2.28 0.64 11.02
N MET A 27 -2.64 0.72 9.75
CA MET A 27 -3.99 1.03 9.31
C MET A 27 -4.57 -0.10 8.46
N ASN A 28 -5.89 -0.39 8.61
CA ASN A 28 -6.60 -1.29 7.70
C ASN A 28 -6.67 -0.71 6.28
N HIS A 29 -6.84 -1.58 5.28
CA HIS A 29 -6.78 -1.17 3.88
C HIS A 29 -7.97 -1.66 3.08
N THR A 30 -8.98 -0.80 2.90
CA THR A 30 -10.25 -1.11 2.20
C THR A 30 -10.46 -0.29 0.92
N SER A 31 -9.60 0.73 0.70
CA SER A 31 -9.76 1.67 -0.41
C SER A 31 -8.42 2.19 -0.93
N TYR A 32 -8.36 2.53 -2.20
CA TYR A 32 -7.24 3.32 -2.74
C TYR A 32 -7.15 4.74 -2.14
N TYR A 33 -8.18 5.18 -1.41
CA TYR A 33 -8.21 6.49 -0.74
C TYR A 33 -7.57 6.49 0.66
N ASP A 34 -7.30 5.32 1.22
CA ASP A 34 -6.87 5.16 2.61
C ASP A 34 -5.55 5.89 2.91
N PHE A 35 -4.62 5.94 1.96
CA PHE A 35 -3.35 6.64 2.19
C PHE A 35 -3.51 8.17 2.33
N ILE A 36 -4.55 8.76 1.70
CA ILE A 36 -4.88 10.18 1.86
C ILE A 36 -5.57 10.39 3.22
N LEU A 37 -6.56 9.54 3.53
CA LEU A 37 -7.32 9.62 4.77
C LEU A 37 -6.44 9.34 5.99
N GLY A 38 -5.53 8.39 5.91
CA GLY A 38 -4.65 8.01 7.00
C GLY A 38 -3.73 9.12 7.52
N GLY A 39 -3.55 10.19 6.76
CA GLY A 39 -2.86 11.40 7.22
C GLY A 39 -3.72 12.35 8.04
N VAL A 40 -5.05 12.21 8.00
CA VAL A 40 -5.98 13.19 8.62
C VAL A 40 -5.85 13.23 10.15
N PRO A 41 -5.83 12.11 10.89
CA PRO A 41 -5.69 12.16 12.35
C PRO A 41 -4.39 12.85 12.79
N ALA A 42 -3.27 12.56 12.14
CA ALA A 42 -1.98 13.16 12.44
C ALA A 42 -1.96 14.68 12.13
N TYR A 43 -2.61 15.08 11.06
CA TYR A 43 -2.75 16.49 10.71
C TYR A 43 -3.59 17.25 11.75
N LEU A 44 -4.69 16.67 12.21
CA LEU A 44 -5.54 17.27 13.25
C LEU A 44 -4.84 17.35 14.60
N ARG A 45 -4.02 16.35 14.95
CA ARG A 45 -3.27 16.29 16.21
C ARG A 45 -2.21 17.39 16.34
N GLY A 46 -1.56 17.77 15.23
CA GLY A 46 -0.46 18.75 15.29
C GLY A 46 0.13 19.08 13.92
N LYS A 47 -0.67 19.02 12.86
CA LYS A 47 -0.26 19.25 11.46
C LYS A 47 0.90 18.32 11.01
N ARG A 48 1.00 17.15 11.66
CA ARG A 48 2.03 16.16 11.35
C ARG A 48 1.71 15.41 10.07
N MET A 49 2.74 15.05 9.31
CA MET A 49 2.60 14.26 8.09
C MET A 49 2.91 12.79 8.37
N VAL A 50 2.12 11.90 7.78
CA VAL A 50 2.37 10.46 7.79
C VAL A 50 3.08 10.06 6.50
N ARG A 51 4.24 9.42 6.63
CA ARG A 51 5.02 8.87 5.52
C ARG A 51 4.60 7.42 5.30
N PHE A 52 3.71 7.19 4.34
CA PHE A 52 3.26 5.82 4.06
C PHE A 52 4.32 5.00 3.33
N MET A 53 4.46 3.75 3.75
CA MET A 53 5.22 2.74 3.02
C MET A 53 4.39 2.25 1.84
N ALA A 54 4.86 2.51 0.62
CA ALA A 54 4.16 2.15 -0.60
C ALA A 54 5.07 1.42 -1.59
N LYS A 55 4.50 0.52 -2.39
CA LYS A 55 5.25 -0.22 -3.41
C LYS A 55 5.94 0.74 -4.38
N LYS A 56 7.21 0.49 -4.68
CA LYS A 56 8.01 1.28 -5.63
C LYS A 56 7.33 1.44 -7.00
N GLU A 57 6.63 0.40 -7.44
CA GLU A 57 5.92 0.42 -8.74
C GLU A 57 4.76 1.42 -8.81
N ILE A 58 4.22 1.85 -7.66
CA ILE A 58 3.17 2.89 -7.63
C ILE A 58 3.73 4.25 -8.05
N PHE A 59 5.01 4.49 -7.81
CA PHE A 59 5.72 5.73 -8.16
C PHE A 59 6.13 5.82 -9.64
N GLY A 60 5.76 4.85 -10.49
CA GLY A 60 6.05 4.86 -11.93
C GLY A 60 5.23 5.86 -12.76
N ASN A 61 4.23 6.53 -12.16
CA ASN A 61 3.48 7.61 -12.78
C ASN A 61 4.02 8.95 -12.27
N SER A 62 4.40 9.86 -13.17
CA SER A 62 5.07 11.12 -12.84
C SER A 62 4.32 11.99 -11.82
N PHE A 63 2.99 12.00 -11.86
CA PHE A 63 2.17 12.75 -10.89
C PHE A 63 2.18 12.09 -9.51
N ILE A 64 2.04 10.76 -9.46
CA ILE A 64 2.08 9.99 -8.20
C ILE A 64 3.48 10.03 -7.61
N GLU A 65 4.51 9.98 -8.43
CA GLU A 65 5.90 10.13 -8.01
C GLU A 65 6.18 11.51 -7.40
N TRP A 66 5.70 12.57 -8.05
CA TRP A 66 5.81 13.93 -7.54
C TRP A 66 5.10 14.09 -6.19
N LEU A 67 3.85 13.57 -6.08
CA LEU A 67 3.08 13.60 -4.85
C LEU A 67 3.76 12.78 -3.74
N GLY A 68 4.24 11.58 -4.06
CA GLY A 68 4.95 10.71 -3.15
C GLY A 68 6.25 11.33 -2.61
N LYS A 69 7.01 12.00 -3.48
CA LYS A 69 8.21 12.75 -3.10
C LYS A 69 7.86 13.94 -2.18
N LYS A 70 6.80 14.69 -2.50
CA LYS A 70 6.34 15.82 -1.69
C LYS A 70 5.85 15.39 -0.30
N MET A 71 5.18 14.26 -0.21
CA MET A 71 4.72 13.65 1.05
C MET A 71 5.79 12.79 1.73
N LYS A 72 6.99 12.69 1.14
CA LYS A 72 8.11 11.89 1.64
C LYS A 72 7.73 10.45 1.95
N HIS A 73 6.87 9.85 1.11
CA HIS A 73 6.50 8.44 1.23
C HIS A 73 7.72 7.53 1.06
N ILE A 74 7.70 6.40 1.75
CA ILE A 74 8.81 5.44 1.76
C ILE A 74 8.56 4.38 0.69
N PRO A 75 9.38 4.32 -0.39
CA PRO A 75 9.24 3.29 -1.41
C PRO A 75 9.68 1.93 -0.87
N VAL A 76 8.80 0.92 -1.01
CA VAL A 76 9.08 -0.46 -0.63
C VAL A 76 9.47 -1.25 -1.86
N ASP A 77 10.73 -1.66 -1.93
CA ASP A 77 11.20 -2.65 -2.88
C ASP A 77 11.16 -4.04 -2.24
N ARG A 78 10.19 -4.86 -2.63
CA ARG A 78 10.01 -6.20 -2.06
C ARG A 78 11.11 -7.19 -2.47
N SER A 79 11.88 -6.87 -3.49
CA SER A 79 13.02 -7.69 -3.94
C SER A 79 14.30 -7.40 -3.15
N ALA A 80 14.37 -6.24 -2.51
CA ALA A 80 15.56 -5.76 -1.78
C ALA A 80 15.60 -6.18 -0.28
N GLY A 81 14.73 -7.11 0.15
CA GLY A 81 14.73 -7.65 1.51
C GLY A 81 14.49 -6.60 2.59
N GLY A 82 15.37 -6.53 3.60
CA GLY A 82 15.24 -5.67 4.78
C GLY A 82 15.44 -4.16 4.55
N SER A 83 15.88 -3.71 3.37
CA SER A 83 16.24 -2.30 3.13
C SER A 83 15.09 -1.31 3.37
N SER A 84 13.85 -1.71 3.08
CA SER A 84 12.68 -0.86 3.32
C SER A 84 12.33 -0.72 4.81
N ILE A 85 12.67 -1.72 5.62
CA ILE A 85 12.49 -1.70 7.08
C ILE A 85 13.48 -0.71 7.68
N SER A 86 14.77 -0.76 7.30
CA SER A 86 15.77 0.17 7.83
C SER A 86 15.42 1.62 7.52
N VAL A 87 14.99 1.94 6.30
CA VAL A 87 14.55 3.29 5.93
C VAL A 87 13.36 3.76 6.78
N ALA A 88 12.41 2.86 7.08
CA ALA A 88 11.29 3.20 7.96
C ALA A 88 11.75 3.44 9.40
N VAL A 89 12.64 2.61 9.93
CA VAL A 89 13.24 2.76 11.27
C VAL A 89 13.98 4.09 11.38
N ASP A 90 14.84 4.41 10.42
CA ASP A 90 15.57 5.69 10.40
C ASP A 90 14.61 6.88 10.36
N SER A 91 13.56 6.78 9.54
CA SER A 91 12.53 7.82 9.46
C SER A 91 11.81 8.04 10.80
N ILE A 92 11.54 6.96 11.57
CA ILE A 92 10.92 7.06 12.90
C ILE A 92 11.89 7.67 13.90
N LYS A 93 13.15 7.26 13.89
CA LYS A 93 14.21 7.82 14.76
C LYS A 93 14.42 9.31 14.51
N ASP A 94 14.21 9.76 13.27
CA ASP A 94 14.19 11.19 12.89
C ASP A 94 12.91 11.91 13.36
N GLY A 95 12.06 11.28 14.16
CA GLY A 95 10.84 11.86 14.70
C GLY A 95 9.63 11.85 13.76
N ASN A 96 9.65 11.07 12.67
CA ASN A 96 8.54 11.05 11.73
C ASN A 96 7.51 9.95 12.02
N LEU A 97 6.26 10.19 11.61
CA LEU A 97 5.22 9.18 11.63
C LEU A 97 5.30 8.33 10.36
N VAL A 98 5.38 7.02 10.52
CA VAL A 98 5.40 6.06 9.41
C VAL A 98 4.09 5.30 9.37
N GLY A 99 3.38 5.42 8.25
CA GLY A 99 2.13 4.70 7.98
C GLY A 99 2.39 3.39 7.25
N ILE A 100 1.74 2.33 7.66
CA ILE A 100 1.82 1.01 7.03
C ILE A 100 0.45 0.36 6.96
N PHE A 101 0.19 -0.36 5.88
CA PHE A 101 -0.95 -1.24 5.73
C PHE A 101 -0.47 -2.69 5.95
N PRO A 102 -0.64 -3.27 7.16
CA PRO A 102 -0.05 -4.57 7.49
C PRO A 102 -0.65 -5.72 6.66
N GLU A 103 -1.85 -5.56 6.15
CA GLU A 103 -2.52 -6.48 5.21
C GLU A 103 -1.81 -6.58 3.84
N ALA A 104 -0.93 -5.65 3.52
CA ALA A 104 -0.14 -5.55 2.29
C ALA A 104 -0.95 -5.47 0.97
N THR A 105 -2.27 -5.51 1.01
CA THR A 105 -3.17 -5.33 -0.14
C THR A 105 -4.55 -4.87 0.33
N ILE A 106 -5.29 -4.14 -0.52
CA ILE A 106 -6.65 -3.70 -0.22
C ILE A 106 -7.57 -4.91 -0.04
N SER A 107 -8.30 -4.93 1.06
CA SER A 107 -9.30 -5.96 1.36
C SER A 107 -10.55 -5.73 0.51
N ARG A 108 -10.94 -6.75 -0.27
CA ARG A 108 -12.18 -6.75 -1.06
C ARG A 108 -13.40 -7.09 -0.22
N SER A 109 -13.18 -7.83 0.88
CA SER A 109 -14.24 -8.20 1.83
C SER A 109 -14.57 -7.06 2.81
N PHE A 110 -13.71 -6.02 2.86
CA PHE A 110 -13.72 -4.95 3.86
C PHE A 110 -13.50 -5.45 5.29
N GLU A 111 -13.20 -6.73 5.47
CA GLU A 111 -12.69 -7.30 6.71
C GLU A 111 -11.19 -7.12 6.83
N ILE A 112 -10.66 -7.13 8.05
CA ILE A 112 -9.22 -7.15 8.29
C ILE A 112 -8.68 -8.52 7.88
N LYS A 113 -7.66 -8.49 7.03
CA LYS A 113 -6.96 -9.68 6.53
C LYS A 113 -5.79 -10.06 7.43
N ASP A 114 -5.22 -11.24 7.18
CA ASP A 114 -3.96 -11.63 7.82
C ASP A 114 -2.89 -10.54 7.64
N MET A 115 -2.22 -10.24 8.72
CA MET A 115 -1.22 -9.18 8.78
C MET A 115 0.19 -9.72 8.61
N LYS A 116 1.04 -8.91 7.99
CA LYS A 116 2.49 -9.12 8.00
C LYS A 116 3.08 -8.42 9.21
N ASN A 117 4.10 -9.03 9.80
CA ASN A 117 4.76 -8.51 11.01
C ASN A 117 5.67 -7.29 10.79
N GLY A 118 5.66 -6.71 9.58
CA GLY A 118 6.49 -5.56 9.25
C GLY A 118 6.27 -4.34 10.15
N ALA A 119 5.02 -4.06 10.53
CA ALA A 119 4.68 -2.95 11.42
C ALA A 119 5.32 -3.13 12.81
N ALA A 120 5.14 -4.29 13.41
CA ALA A 120 5.71 -4.62 14.71
C ALA A 120 7.24 -4.66 14.67
N ARG A 121 7.84 -5.25 13.62
CA ARG A 121 9.30 -5.25 13.43
C ARG A 121 9.89 -3.85 13.36
N ILE A 122 9.23 -2.93 12.67
CA ILE A 122 9.68 -1.54 12.57
C ILE A 122 9.55 -0.84 13.92
N ALA A 123 8.42 -1.01 14.61
CA ALA A 123 8.18 -0.43 15.92
C ALA A 123 9.25 -0.90 16.95
N ASN A 124 9.47 -2.22 17.02
CA ASN A 124 10.50 -2.83 17.90
C ASN A 124 11.92 -2.32 17.57
N ALA A 125 12.30 -2.29 16.30
CA ALA A 125 13.63 -1.85 15.88
C ALA A 125 13.87 -0.34 16.06
N ALA A 126 12.81 0.45 16.08
CA ALA A 126 12.87 1.89 16.29
C ALA A 126 12.68 2.28 17.76
N ASP A 127 12.30 1.34 18.64
CA ASP A 127 11.85 1.59 20.02
C ASP A 127 10.75 2.67 20.05
N ALA A 128 9.72 2.48 19.23
CA ALA A 128 8.71 3.50 18.99
C ALA A 128 7.28 2.93 19.14
N PRO A 129 6.29 3.78 19.48
CA PRO A 129 4.91 3.36 19.61
C PRO A 129 4.36 2.71 18.34
N LEU A 130 3.66 1.57 18.49
CA LEU A 130 2.86 0.91 17.45
C LEU A 130 1.40 1.25 17.66
N LEU A 131 0.84 2.11 16.82
CA LEU A 131 -0.51 2.61 16.94
C LEU A 131 -1.47 1.92 15.96
N PRO A 132 -2.50 1.22 16.43
CA PRO A 132 -3.56 0.71 15.58
C PRO A 132 -4.43 1.86 15.07
N MET A 133 -4.77 1.82 13.81
CA MET A 133 -5.67 2.79 13.20
C MET A 133 -6.68 2.09 12.29
N VAL A 134 -7.93 2.49 12.32
CA VAL A 134 -8.96 2.00 11.41
C VAL A 134 -9.65 3.14 10.68
N CYS A 135 -10.02 2.86 9.44
CA CYS A 135 -10.84 3.71 8.61
C CYS A 135 -12.04 2.93 8.12
N TRP A 136 -13.23 3.49 8.29
CA TRP A 136 -14.48 2.93 7.77
C TRP A 136 -15.24 3.97 6.96
N GLY A 137 -15.80 3.56 5.82
CA GLY A 137 -16.48 4.43 4.86
C GLY A 137 -15.67 4.73 3.61
N SER A 138 -14.34 4.57 3.62
CA SER A 138 -13.46 4.83 2.46
C SER A 138 -13.72 3.88 1.29
N GLN A 139 -14.17 2.66 1.57
CA GLN A 139 -14.57 1.67 0.56
C GLN A 139 -15.75 2.12 -0.32
N ARG A 140 -16.52 3.13 0.13
CA ARG A 140 -17.58 3.75 -0.66
C ARG A 140 -17.08 4.76 -1.69
N ILE A 141 -15.78 5.09 -1.65
CA ILE A 141 -15.15 6.07 -2.55
C ILE A 141 -14.40 5.36 -3.67
N TYR A 142 -13.48 4.46 -3.33
CA TYR A 142 -12.66 3.79 -4.33
C TYR A 142 -12.18 2.40 -3.84
N PRO A 143 -13.09 1.42 -3.77
CA PRO A 143 -12.74 0.05 -3.38
C PRO A 143 -11.95 -0.66 -4.48
N LYS A 144 -11.23 -1.71 -4.12
CA LYS A 144 -10.56 -2.58 -5.09
C LYS A 144 -11.59 -3.46 -5.81
N GLY A 145 -11.70 -3.29 -7.12
CA GLY A 145 -12.60 -4.08 -7.97
C GLY A 145 -14.06 -3.65 -7.93
N GLY A 146 -14.40 -2.56 -7.24
CA GLY A 146 -15.73 -1.97 -7.22
C GLY A 146 -15.80 -0.64 -7.97
N GLU A 147 -16.96 -0.04 -7.94
CA GLU A 147 -17.22 1.25 -8.59
C GLU A 147 -16.52 2.41 -7.86
N LYS A 148 -16.08 3.39 -8.65
CA LYS A 148 -15.43 4.60 -8.15
C LYS A 148 -16.46 5.69 -7.95
N ASN A 149 -16.49 6.29 -6.77
CA ASN A 149 -17.30 7.44 -6.45
C ASN A 149 -16.41 8.64 -6.08
N LEU A 150 -15.76 9.22 -7.08
CA LEU A 150 -14.79 10.31 -6.92
C LEU A 150 -15.44 11.69 -6.99
N GLY A 151 -16.74 11.77 -7.23
CA GLY A 151 -17.50 13.02 -7.24
C GLY A 151 -17.78 13.58 -5.85
N ARG A 152 -18.69 14.56 -5.76
CA ARG A 152 -19.15 15.15 -4.50
C ARG A 152 -20.13 14.21 -3.77
N SER A 153 -19.59 13.10 -3.28
CA SER A 153 -20.38 12.01 -2.67
C SER A 153 -20.90 12.32 -1.26
N LYS A 154 -20.30 13.29 -0.58
CA LYS A 154 -20.55 13.60 0.85
C LYS A 154 -20.45 12.36 1.73
N THR A 155 -19.65 11.37 1.33
CA THR A 155 -19.50 10.09 2.03
C THR A 155 -19.01 10.35 3.46
N PRO A 156 -19.69 9.81 4.49
CA PRO A 156 -19.18 9.85 5.84
C PRO A 156 -17.99 8.87 5.98
N ILE A 157 -17.01 9.28 6.76
CA ILE A 157 -15.82 8.50 7.09
C ILE A 157 -15.62 8.53 8.60
N ILE A 158 -15.41 7.38 9.19
CA ILE A 158 -14.95 7.27 10.58
C ILE A 158 -13.53 6.80 10.58
N MET A 159 -12.67 7.51 11.30
CA MET A 159 -11.28 7.14 11.56
C MET A 159 -11.09 7.03 13.06
N MET A 160 -10.50 5.95 13.51
CA MET A 160 -10.16 5.75 14.91
C MET A 160 -8.67 5.43 15.04
N VAL A 161 -8.02 6.07 16.01
CA VAL A 161 -6.64 5.77 16.42
C VAL A 161 -6.71 5.19 17.83
N GLY A 162 -6.24 3.98 18.00
CA GLY A 162 -6.21 3.32 19.31
C GLY A 162 -4.96 3.70 20.12
N GLU A 163 -4.95 3.26 21.36
CA GLU A 163 -3.76 3.35 22.21
C GLU A 163 -2.60 2.54 21.64
N ALA A 164 -1.40 2.89 22.02
CA ALA A 164 -0.20 2.17 21.58
C ALA A 164 -0.24 0.71 22.05
N ILE A 165 0.01 -0.20 21.13
CA ILE A 165 0.19 -1.62 21.45
C ILE A 165 1.53 -1.76 22.19
N PRO A 166 1.55 -2.35 23.37
CA PRO A 166 2.79 -2.66 24.06
C PRO A 166 3.64 -3.61 23.21
N THR A 167 4.85 -3.20 22.89
CA THR A 167 5.78 -4.02 22.11
C THR A 167 6.59 -4.92 23.06
N THR A 168 6.63 -6.22 22.73
CA THR A 168 7.30 -7.24 23.55
C THR A 168 8.69 -7.62 23.03
N GLY A 169 9.06 -7.11 21.86
CA GLY A 169 10.25 -7.55 21.11
C GLY A 169 9.97 -8.78 20.23
N ASP A 170 8.85 -9.48 20.45
CA ASP A 170 8.37 -10.57 19.60
C ASP A 170 7.38 -10.00 18.57
N ALA A 171 7.85 -9.79 17.35
CA ALA A 171 7.05 -9.15 16.32
C ALA A 171 5.80 -9.92 15.91
N ASP A 172 5.76 -11.24 16.10
CA ASP A 172 4.58 -12.03 15.78
C ASP A 172 3.51 -11.86 16.87
N LYS A 173 3.88 -11.92 18.14
CA LYS A 173 2.96 -11.60 19.25
C LYS A 173 2.43 -10.18 19.19
N ASP A 174 3.30 -9.22 18.89
CA ASP A 174 2.91 -7.81 18.75
C ASP A 174 1.96 -7.61 17.55
N THR A 175 2.14 -8.40 16.48
CA THR A 175 1.23 -8.40 15.32
C THR A 175 -0.13 -9.00 15.65
N ASP A 176 -0.18 -10.07 16.45
CA ASP A 176 -1.43 -10.64 16.93
C ASP A 176 -2.19 -9.65 17.80
N ALA A 177 -1.50 -8.99 18.74
CA ALA A 177 -2.10 -7.92 19.56
C ALA A 177 -2.65 -6.77 18.71
N LEU A 178 -1.89 -6.33 17.71
CA LEU A 178 -2.31 -5.33 16.73
C LEU A 178 -3.56 -5.77 15.97
N TYR A 179 -3.59 -7.02 15.49
CA TYR A 179 -4.72 -7.58 14.76
C TYR A 179 -6.01 -7.55 15.59
N PHE A 180 -5.95 -8.04 16.83
CA PHE A 180 -7.13 -8.07 17.70
C PHE A 180 -7.61 -6.65 18.07
N ALA A 181 -6.68 -5.73 18.36
CA ALA A 181 -7.03 -4.33 18.61
C ALA A 181 -7.72 -3.69 17.41
N MET A 182 -7.15 -3.84 16.21
CA MET A 182 -7.75 -3.28 14.99
C MET A 182 -9.08 -3.90 14.64
N LYS A 183 -9.27 -5.21 14.87
CA LYS A 183 -10.54 -5.89 14.66
C LYS A 183 -11.63 -5.34 15.56
N SER A 184 -11.35 -5.19 16.86
CA SER A 184 -12.27 -4.59 17.83
C SER A 184 -12.60 -3.13 17.46
N MET A 185 -11.60 -2.33 17.09
CA MET A 185 -11.79 -0.95 16.66
C MET A 185 -12.63 -0.84 15.37
N LEU A 186 -12.42 -1.74 14.42
CA LEU A 186 -13.21 -1.75 13.19
C LEU A 186 -14.69 -2.05 13.48
N GLU A 187 -14.97 -2.97 14.39
CA GLU A 187 -16.33 -3.26 14.81
C GLU A 187 -17.00 -2.03 15.48
N GLN A 188 -16.29 -1.35 16.38
CA GLN A 188 -16.75 -0.11 16.98
C GLN A 188 -17.00 0.99 15.94
N ALA A 189 -16.09 1.12 14.95
CA ALA A 189 -16.27 2.10 13.88
C ALA A 189 -17.50 1.81 13.01
N ARG A 190 -17.78 0.52 12.72
CA ARG A 190 -18.98 0.07 12.00
C ARG A 190 -20.27 0.35 12.77
N GLN A 191 -20.29 0.00 14.05
CA GLN A 191 -21.43 0.27 14.92
C GLN A 191 -21.72 1.77 14.99
N LEU A 192 -20.73 2.59 15.26
CA LEU A 192 -20.87 4.07 15.30
C LEU A 192 -21.33 4.63 13.94
N TYR A 193 -20.88 4.03 12.85
CA TYR A 193 -21.27 4.44 11.50
C TYR A 193 -22.74 4.13 11.23
N ASP A 194 -23.21 2.94 11.61
CA ASP A 194 -24.60 2.54 11.42
C ASP A 194 -25.55 3.33 12.34
N GLU A 195 -25.14 3.62 13.57
CA GLU A 195 -25.89 4.49 14.50
C GLU A 195 -26.05 5.92 13.97
N ARG A 196 -25.02 6.48 13.37
CA ARG A 196 -25.03 7.89 12.92
C ARG A 196 -25.62 8.11 11.53
N TYR A 197 -25.49 7.15 10.68
CA TYR A 197 -25.78 7.32 9.25
C TYR A 197 -26.71 6.27 8.66
N GLY A 198 -27.07 5.24 9.44
CA GLY A 198 -28.03 4.20 9.07
C GLY A 198 -29.49 4.62 9.37
N PRO A 199 -30.42 3.65 9.25
CA PRO A 199 -30.14 2.26 8.88
C PRO A 199 -29.76 2.12 7.40
N PHE A 200 -29.03 1.04 7.10
CA PHE A 200 -28.63 0.70 5.73
C PHE A 200 -29.33 -0.60 5.29
N GLU A 201 -29.72 -0.63 4.04
CA GLU A 201 -30.35 -1.82 3.41
C GLU A 201 -29.35 -2.97 3.30
N ASP A 202 -29.85 -4.18 3.27
CA ASP A 202 -29.09 -5.38 2.97
C ASP A 202 -28.64 -5.41 1.50
N GLY A 203 -27.58 -6.16 1.19
CA GLY A 203 -27.08 -6.35 -0.16
C GLY A 203 -26.28 -5.17 -0.74
N LEU A 204 -25.93 -4.17 0.09
CA LEU A 204 -25.09 -3.06 -0.39
C LEU A 204 -23.67 -3.54 -0.72
N ALA A 205 -23.17 -3.18 -1.90
CA ALA A 205 -21.87 -3.62 -2.42
C ALA A 205 -20.66 -3.16 -1.57
N TRP A 206 -20.81 -2.11 -0.78
CA TRP A 206 -19.77 -1.59 0.09
C TRP A 206 -19.82 -2.13 1.53
N ARG A 207 -20.79 -2.97 1.85
CA ARG A 207 -20.91 -3.64 3.16
C ARG A 207 -20.35 -5.05 3.08
N PRO A 208 -19.64 -5.52 4.12
CA PRO A 208 -19.14 -6.88 4.19
C PRO A 208 -20.29 -7.89 4.29
N ALA A 209 -20.03 -9.12 3.86
CA ALA A 209 -20.99 -10.22 3.99
C ALA A 209 -21.41 -10.46 5.46
N SER A 210 -20.50 -10.24 6.42
CA SER A 210 -20.79 -10.31 7.86
C SER A 210 -21.81 -9.29 8.36
N MET A 211 -22.09 -8.26 7.56
CA MET A 211 -23.07 -7.21 7.83
C MET A 211 -24.22 -7.23 6.80
N ASN A 212 -24.59 -8.37 6.29
CA ASN A 212 -25.61 -8.57 5.23
C ASN A 212 -25.31 -7.78 3.93
N GLY A 213 -24.05 -7.46 3.65
CA GLY A 213 -23.64 -6.79 2.42
C GLY A 213 -23.35 -7.75 1.27
N ALA A 214 -23.17 -7.21 0.07
CA ALA A 214 -22.81 -7.95 -1.14
C ALA A 214 -21.31 -8.00 -1.42
N ALA A 215 -20.46 -7.50 -0.52
CA ALA A 215 -19.03 -7.70 -0.67
C ALA A 215 -18.65 -9.18 -0.54
N PRO A 216 -17.62 -9.66 -1.24
CA PRO A 216 -17.20 -11.04 -1.12
C PRO A 216 -16.81 -11.37 0.32
N SER A 217 -17.03 -12.61 0.75
CA SER A 217 -16.52 -13.10 2.02
C SER A 217 -14.99 -12.99 2.08
N LEU A 218 -14.41 -13.07 3.27
CA LEU A 218 -12.95 -13.00 3.42
C LEU A 218 -12.26 -14.14 2.65
N GLU A 219 -12.85 -15.32 2.64
CA GLU A 219 -12.32 -16.47 1.91
C GLU A 219 -12.36 -16.25 0.39
N GLU A 220 -13.49 -15.79 -0.14
CA GLU A 220 -13.63 -15.45 -1.57
C GLU A 220 -12.67 -14.34 -1.98
N ALA A 221 -12.56 -13.27 -1.18
CA ALA A 221 -11.62 -12.18 -1.40
C ALA A 221 -10.16 -12.67 -1.44
N ASN A 222 -9.80 -13.62 -0.57
CA ASN A 222 -8.47 -14.23 -0.56
C ASN A 222 -8.21 -15.07 -1.81
N ARG A 223 -9.21 -15.82 -2.28
CA ARG A 223 -9.13 -16.57 -3.56
C ARG A 223 -8.95 -15.62 -4.75
N MET A 224 -9.73 -14.54 -4.81
CA MET A 224 -9.59 -13.51 -5.86
C MET A 224 -8.20 -12.86 -5.85
N ASP A 225 -7.68 -12.53 -4.66
CA ASP A 225 -6.35 -11.95 -4.52
C ASP A 225 -5.22 -12.93 -4.91
N ALA A 226 -5.41 -14.22 -4.65
CA ALA A 226 -4.47 -15.26 -5.10
C ALA A 226 -4.46 -15.39 -6.63
N ALA A 227 -5.63 -15.39 -7.27
CA ALA A 227 -5.78 -15.40 -8.73
C ALA A 227 -5.13 -14.15 -9.37
N ASP A 228 -5.38 -12.96 -8.83
CA ASP A 228 -4.74 -11.70 -9.26
C ASP A 228 -3.21 -11.78 -9.19
N ARG A 229 -2.67 -12.35 -8.09
CA ARG A 229 -1.21 -12.51 -7.93
C ARG A 229 -0.63 -13.46 -8.98
N ALA A 230 -1.29 -14.60 -9.21
CA ALA A 230 -0.88 -15.57 -10.21
C ALA A 230 -0.90 -14.96 -11.63
N ALA A 231 -1.97 -14.28 -11.99
CA ALA A 231 -2.10 -13.61 -13.29
C ALA A 231 -1.01 -12.54 -13.51
N ARG A 232 -0.71 -11.74 -12.47
CA ARG A 232 0.38 -10.74 -12.55
C ARG A 232 1.75 -11.39 -12.67
N ALA A 233 2.00 -12.50 -11.98
CA ALA A 233 3.26 -13.24 -12.08
C ALA A 233 3.44 -13.82 -13.48
N ALA A 234 2.41 -14.45 -14.05
CA ALA A 234 2.43 -14.97 -15.41
C ALA A 234 2.68 -13.88 -16.45
N ARG A 235 2.02 -12.70 -16.30
CA ARG A 235 2.25 -11.56 -17.19
C ARG A 235 3.70 -11.06 -17.11
N LYS A 236 4.25 -10.90 -15.91
CA LYS A 236 5.65 -10.46 -15.74
C LYS A 236 6.64 -11.46 -16.32
N ALA A 237 6.40 -12.76 -16.18
CA ALA A 237 7.23 -13.79 -16.78
C ALA A 237 7.23 -13.70 -18.31
N LYS A 238 6.05 -13.56 -18.91
CA LYS A 238 5.91 -13.38 -20.37
C LYS A 238 6.59 -12.09 -20.89
N GLU A 239 6.45 -10.99 -20.18
CA GLU A 239 7.11 -9.71 -20.49
C GLU A 239 8.64 -9.85 -20.41
N ALA A 240 9.15 -10.56 -19.39
CA ALA A 240 10.58 -10.83 -19.23
C ALA A 240 11.14 -11.71 -20.36
N GLU A 241 10.42 -12.76 -20.73
CA GLU A 241 10.78 -13.65 -21.86
C GLU A 241 10.83 -12.88 -23.18
N GLN A 242 9.82 -12.06 -23.47
CA GLN A 242 9.79 -11.22 -24.68
C GLN A 242 10.93 -10.22 -24.71
N LYS A 243 11.27 -9.62 -23.56
CA LYS A 243 12.41 -8.72 -23.45
C LYS A 243 13.72 -9.44 -23.70
N ALA A 244 13.92 -10.60 -23.09
CA ALA A 244 15.12 -11.41 -23.28
C ALA A 244 15.31 -11.83 -24.76
N ALA A 245 14.24 -12.28 -25.43
CA ALA A 245 14.25 -12.61 -26.85
C ALA A 245 14.61 -11.40 -27.73
N LYS A 246 14.07 -10.21 -27.41
CA LYS A 246 14.40 -8.97 -28.12
C LYS A 246 15.86 -8.55 -27.94
N ASP A 247 16.37 -8.71 -26.73
CA ASP A 247 17.77 -8.36 -26.42
C ASP A 247 18.74 -9.37 -27.08
N ALA A 248 18.41 -10.67 -27.13
CA ALA A 248 19.16 -11.68 -27.84
C ALA A 248 19.27 -11.37 -29.36
N ARG A 249 18.14 -11.06 -30.01
CA ARG A 249 18.12 -10.65 -31.43
C ARG A 249 19.00 -9.42 -31.69
N LYS A 250 18.94 -8.40 -30.80
CA LYS A 250 19.81 -7.21 -30.92
C LYS A 250 21.29 -7.55 -30.78
N GLN A 251 21.66 -8.54 -29.98
CA GLN A 251 23.04 -9.00 -29.85
C GLN A 251 23.48 -9.75 -31.08
N GLU A 252 22.65 -10.64 -31.61
CA GLU A 252 22.92 -11.37 -32.89
C GLU A 252 23.13 -10.39 -34.04
N ASP A 253 22.25 -9.39 -34.21
CA ASP A 253 22.40 -8.36 -35.25
C ASP A 253 23.70 -7.56 -35.10
N LYS A 254 24.11 -7.23 -33.86
CA LYS A 254 25.38 -6.55 -33.61
C LYS A 254 26.59 -7.41 -33.97
N LEU A 255 26.54 -8.70 -33.67
CA LEU A 255 27.59 -9.65 -33.99
C LEU A 255 27.68 -9.85 -35.50
N ALA A 256 26.55 -10.04 -36.19
CA ALA A 256 26.51 -10.16 -37.64
C ALA A 256 27.10 -8.92 -38.36
N LYS A 257 26.73 -7.70 -37.91
CA LYS A 257 27.31 -6.46 -38.47
C LYS A 257 28.83 -6.35 -38.23
N ARG A 258 29.31 -6.79 -37.06
CA ARG A 258 30.76 -6.81 -36.75
C ARG A 258 31.52 -7.82 -37.67
N ALA A 259 30.96 -9.02 -37.82
CA ALA A 259 31.53 -10.05 -38.70
C ALA A 259 31.59 -9.56 -40.15
N GLN A 260 30.52 -8.97 -40.69
CA GLN A 260 30.52 -8.37 -42.04
C GLN A 260 31.59 -7.29 -42.22
N LYS A 261 31.75 -6.42 -41.19
CA LYS A 261 32.78 -5.35 -41.23
C LYS A 261 34.20 -5.94 -41.25
N GLN A 262 34.44 -7.03 -40.51
CA GLN A 262 35.72 -7.72 -40.50
C GLN A 262 36.01 -8.37 -41.85
N LEU A 263 35.05 -9.10 -42.43
CA LEU A 263 35.16 -9.73 -43.75
C LEU A 263 35.48 -8.70 -44.85
N LYS A 264 34.79 -7.54 -44.84
CA LYS A 264 35.08 -6.43 -45.78
C LYS A 264 36.52 -5.89 -45.62
N LYS A 265 37.00 -5.78 -44.37
CA LYS A 265 38.39 -5.33 -44.11
C LYS A 265 39.42 -6.36 -44.61
N MET A 266 39.16 -7.65 -44.37
CA MET A 266 40.03 -8.73 -44.87
C MET A 266 40.08 -8.79 -46.39
N ALA A 267 38.92 -8.71 -47.05
CA ALA A 267 38.83 -8.66 -48.50
C ALA A 267 39.54 -7.45 -49.13
N SER A 268 39.48 -6.30 -48.48
CA SER A 268 40.19 -5.07 -48.92
C SER A 268 41.70 -5.17 -48.72
N ARG A 269 42.19 -5.86 -47.69
CA ARG A 269 43.62 -6.12 -47.49
C ARG A 269 44.16 -7.10 -48.54
N ALA A 270 43.48 -8.23 -48.78
CA ALA A 270 43.88 -9.20 -49.79
C ALA A 270 43.95 -8.60 -51.19
N ARG A 271 43.06 -7.68 -51.55
CA ARG A 271 43.15 -6.97 -52.86
C ARG A 271 44.35 -6.02 -52.98
N LYS A 272 44.83 -5.44 -51.84
CA LYS A 272 46.02 -4.55 -51.84
C LYS A 272 47.34 -5.34 -51.90
N GLU A 273 47.34 -6.61 -51.48
CA GLU A 273 48.51 -7.49 -51.52
C GLU A 273 48.68 -8.16 -52.90
N GLN A 274 47.67 -8.09 -53.78
CA GLN A 274 47.71 -8.63 -55.15
C GLN A 274 48.02 -7.55 -56.22
N GLN A 275 48.22 -6.29 -55.84
CA GLN A 275 48.67 -5.18 -56.69
C GLN A 275 50.12 -4.80 -56.37
#